data_a5e124f6292038cae7425a458bec3fa2
#
_entry.id   a5e124f6292038cae7425a458bec3fa2
#
_cell.length_a   1.000
_cell.length_b   1.000
_cell.length_c   1.000
_cell.angle_alpha   90.00
_cell.angle_beta   90.00
_cell.angle_gamma   90.00
#
_symmetry.space_group_name_H-M   'P 1'
#
loop_
_entity.id
_entity.type
_entity.pdbx_description
1 polymer ?
#
loop_
_entity_poly.entity_id
_entity_poly.type
_entity_poly.pdbx_seq_one_letter_code
_entity_poly.pdbx_strand_id
1 'polypeptide(L)'
;MLDCANDFESRSKNDHPKEKGTVTGANGTIGTITRNGLADKYDFSGLNRSPIEGIPNLQVSVANFEAIVPAFEGIDTVIHLSAENQDVNSWEGNLQINIKGLRNVFEASRINGVKRVIFASSGSTTLGPQYHISPCMEIAAGEYDKVPETWDMLDENSPYWPTNLYGVTKAFGEVMARMYASEHGMSMICLRIGARLKGSNRPETTSHMGGYLSFDDCVQMMDLCLSAPDSLRFDTFDVVSNNKWTVRDNTHAREVLDYNPQDSSDGCSF
;
A
#
# COMPACT_ATOMS: atom_id res chain seq x y z
N MET A 1 -59.40 -21.31 17.58
CA MET A 1 -58.83 -20.14 16.94
C MET A 1 -57.63 -19.75 17.83
N LEU A 2 -56.46 -20.17 17.43
CA LEU A 2 -55.19 -19.86 18.08
C LEU A 2 -54.35 -19.08 17.06
N ASP A 3 -54.17 -17.81 17.36
CA ASP A 3 -53.27 -16.91 16.63
C ASP A 3 -51.85 -17.35 16.85
N CYS A 4 -51.17 -17.78 15.79
CA CYS A 4 -49.70 -17.90 15.74
C CYS A 4 -49.14 -16.61 15.15
N ALA A 5 -48.77 -15.65 16.00
CA ALA A 5 -47.97 -14.51 15.62
C ALA A 5 -46.55 -14.98 15.29
N ASN A 6 -46.15 -14.76 14.08
CA ASN A 6 -44.78 -14.97 13.60
C ASN A 6 -43.85 -13.87 14.18
N ASP A 7 -43.11 -14.22 15.20
CA ASP A 7 -41.91 -13.47 15.60
C ASP A 7 -40.75 -13.80 14.66
N PHE A 8 -40.65 -13.06 13.57
CA PHE A 8 -39.40 -12.95 12.79
C PHE A 8 -38.49 -11.96 13.51
N GLU A 9 -37.80 -12.47 14.56
CA GLU A 9 -36.67 -11.72 15.11
C GLU A 9 -35.60 -11.54 13.99
N SER A 10 -35.44 -10.28 13.59
CA SER A 10 -34.35 -9.82 12.78
C SER A 10 -33.02 -10.16 13.49
N ARG A 11 -32.34 -11.22 13.06
CA ARG A 11 -30.97 -11.51 13.51
C ARG A 11 -30.12 -10.30 13.19
N SER A 12 -29.71 -9.60 14.22
CA SER A 12 -28.77 -8.47 14.18
C SER A 12 -27.49 -8.88 13.46
N LYS A 13 -27.02 -7.97 12.62
CA LYS A 13 -25.67 -7.98 12.00
C LYS A 13 -24.63 -8.33 13.08
N ASN A 14 -23.69 -9.19 12.75
CA ASN A 14 -22.59 -9.64 13.59
C ASN A 14 -21.98 -8.48 14.40
N ASP A 15 -22.19 -8.51 15.71
CA ASP A 15 -21.74 -7.50 16.66
C ASP A 15 -20.33 -7.87 17.18
N HIS A 16 -19.43 -8.26 16.28
CA HIS A 16 -18.01 -8.35 16.61
C HIS A 16 -17.40 -6.96 16.48
N PRO A 17 -16.61 -6.50 17.49
CA PRO A 17 -15.93 -5.23 17.39
C PRO A 17 -15.03 -5.22 16.13
N LYS A 18 -15.11 -4.13 15.37
CA LYS A 18 -14.26 -3.96 14.19
C LYS A 18 -12.79 -3.96 14.61
N GLU A 19 -11.96 -4.55 13.76
CA GLU A 19 -10.50 -4.47 13.93
C GLU A 19 -10.04 -3.01 13.85
N LYS A 20 -9.14 -2.62 14.76
CA LYS A 20 -8.65 -1.26 14.86
C LYS A 20 -7.38 -1.05 14.04
N GLY A 21 -7.43 -0.08 13.14
CA GLY A 21 -6.31 0.28 12.29
C GLY A 21 -5.84 1.71 12.46
N THR A 22 -4.53 1.93 12.51
CA THR A 22 -3.95 3.29 12.40
C THR A 22 -3.37 3.49 11.00
N VAL A 23 -3.80 4.57 10.32
CA VAL A 23 -3.30 4.95 9.00
C VAL A 23 -2.40 6.15 9.12
N THR A 24 -1.10 6.00 8.85
CA THR A 24 -0.20 7.15 8.73
C THR A 24 -0.29 7.72 7.33
N GLY A 25 -0.26 9.05 7.19
CA GLY A 25 -0.49 9.68 5.89
C GLY A 25 -1.94 9.53 5.40
N ALA A 26 -2.88 9.40 6.32
CA ALA A 26 -4.29 9.12 6.09
C ALA A 26 -5.03 10.17 5.24
N ASN A 27 -4.49 11.38 5.10
CA ASN A 27 -5.04 12.44 4.25
C ASN A 27 -4.47 12.43 2.81
N GLY A 28 -3.56 11.51 2.49
CA GLY A 28 -3.10 11.27 1.12
C GLY A 28 -4.15 10.52 0.29
N THR A 29 -3.95 10.42 -1.02
CA THR A 29 -4.88 9.74 -1.93
C THR A 29 -5.17 8.32 -1.47
N ILE A 30 -4.13 7.48 -1.28
CA ILE A 30 -4.30 6.08 -0.85
C ILE A 30 -4.95 6.00 0.53
N GLY A 31 -4.53 6.83 1.50
CA GLY A 31 -5.14 6.85 2.83
C GLY A 31 -6.62 7.20 2.80
N THR A 32 -7.00 8.15 1.95
CA THR A 32 -8.40 8.57 1.79
C THR A 32 -9.26 7.48 1.17
N ILE A 33 -8.83 6.87 0.06
CA ILE A 33 -9.61 5.81 -0.59
C ILE A 33 -9.71 4.56 0.30
N THR A 34 -8.62 4.18 0.98
CA THR A 34 -8.60 3.03 1.89
C THR A 34 -9.58 3.22 3.06
N ARG A 35 -9.46 4.33 3.80
CA ARG A 35 -10.32 4.56 4.97
C ARG A 35 -11.79 4.74 4.60
N ASN A 36 -12.09 5.30 3.41
CA ASN A 36 -13.47 5.47 2.95
C ASN A 36 -14.04 4.14 2.41
N GLY A 37 -13.26 3.40 1.62
CA GLY A 37 -13.70 2.15 1.02
C GLY A 37 -13.85 1.01 2.04
N LEU A 38 -13.16 1.08 3.18
CA LEU A 38 -13.15 0.03 4.19
C LEU A 38 -13.76 0.45 5.55
N ALA A 39 -14.40 1.62 5.61
CA ALA A 39 -15.01 2.15 6.86
C ALA A 39 -16.06 1.22 7.48
N ASP A 40 -16.74 0.42 6.67
CA ASP A 40 -17.75 -0.52 7.15
C ASP A 40 -17.14 -1.75 7.85
N LYS A 41 -15.89 -2.09 7.53
CA LYS A 41 -15.18 -3.29 8.02
C LYS A 41 -14.24 -3.00 9.18
N TYR A 42 -13.56 -1.84 9.16
CA TYR A 42 -12.47 -1.49 10.10
C TYR A 42 -12.75 -0.18 10.81
N ASP A 43 -12.21 -0.05 12.03
CA ASP A 43 -12.26 1.17 12.83
C ASP A 43 -10.91 1.90 12.70
N PHE A 44 -10.85 2.88 11.80
CA PHE A 44 -9.61 3.58 11.49
C PHE A 44 -9.40 4.83 12.33
N SER A 45 -8.16 5.03 12.76
CA SER A 45 -7.61 6.29 13.25
C SER A 45 -6.51 6.81 12.29
N GLY A 46 -6.27 8.11 12.31
CA GLY A 46 -5.26 8.76 11.48
C GLY A 46 -4.05 9.24 12.27
N LEU A 47 -2.86 9.11 11.69
CA LEU A 47 -1.67 9.83 12.13
C LEU A 47 -1.16 10.65 10.94
N ASN A 48 -1.26 11.99 11.06
CA ASN A 48 -1.01 12.88 9.93
C ASN A 48 -0.56 14.27 10.41
N ARG A 49 0.15 15.03 9.56
CA ARG A 49 0.60 16.40 9.90
C ARG A 49 -0.53 17.44 9.89
N SER A 50 -1.57 17.20 9.12
CA SER A 50 -2.76 18.05 9.03
C SER A 50 -3.99 17.35 9.61
N PRO A 51 -5.03 18.09 10.02
CA PRO A 51 -6.26 17.49 10.52
C PRO A 51 -6.93 16.63 9.44
N ILE A 52 -7.66 15.61 9.89
CA ILE A 52 -8.47 14.74 9.06
C ILE A 52 -9.89 14.77 9.60
N GLU A 53 -10.86 14.96 8.73
CA GLU A 53 -12.26 14.89 9.08
C GLU A 53 -12.77 13.46 9.09
N GLY A 54 -13.73 13.18 9.97
CA GLY A 54 -14.49 11.93 9.98
C GLY A 54 -13.87 10.75 10.73
N ILE A 55 -12.59 10.85 11.16
CA ILE A 55 -11.94 9.81 11.98
C ILE A 55 -11.11 10.44 13.11
N PRO A 56 -10.87 9.73 14.24
CA PRO A 56 -9.89 10.16 15.23
C PRO A 56 -8.54 10.38 14.57
N ASN A 57 -7.87 11.50 14.88
CA ASN A 57 -6.59 11.84 14.26
C ASN A 57 -5.60 12.42 15.24
N LEU A 58 -4.40 11.85 15.32
CA LEU A 58 -3.26 12.44 15.98
C LEU A 58 -2.46 13.30 15.00
N GLN A 59 -2.43 14.61 15.26
CA GLN A 59 -1.77 15.55 14.36
C GLN A 59 -0.30 15.72 14.73
N VAL A 60 0.56 14.91 14.12
CA VAL A 60 2.00 14.87 14.41
C VAL A 60 2.79 14.35 13.20
N SER A 61 4.09 14.65 13.16
CA SER A 61 5.02 14.06 12.18
C SER A 61 5.51 12.70 12.64
N VAL A 62 5.56 11.71 11.74
CA VAL A 62 6.19 10.39 12.00
C VAL A 62 7.67 10.49 12.41
N ALA A 63 8.33 11.62 12.14
CA ALA A 63 9.71 11.86 12.55
C ALA A 63 9.87 12.10 14.07
N ASN A 64 8.78 12.34 14.81
CA ASN A 64 8.79 12.53 16.26
C ASN A 64 8.33 11.24 16.95
N PHE A 65 9.29 10.43 17.40
CA PHE A 65 9.03 9.10 17.96
C PHE A 65 8.13 9.15 19.18
N GLU A 66 8.48 9.96 20.17
CA GLU A 66 7.76 10.03 21.45
C GLU A 66 6.31 10.48 21.26
N ALA A 67 6.09 11.39 20.33
CA ALA A 67 4.77 11.93 20.06
C ALA A 67 3.85 10.99 19.30
N ILE A 68 4.41 10.03 18.53
CA ILE A 68 3.58 9.08 17.77
C ILE A 68 3.19 7.83 18.57
N VAL A 69 4.00 7.42 19.57
CA VAL A 69 3.79 6.17 20.34
C VAL A 69 2.34 6.00 20.82
N PRO A 70 1.65 7.00 21.38
CA PRO A 70 0.28 6.84 21.85
C PRO A 70 -0.75 6.50 20.76
N ALA A 71 -0.45 6.80 19.49
CA ALA A 71 -1.35 6.47 18.37
C ALA A 71 -1.40 4.98 18.02
N PHE A 72 -0.57 4.17 18.66
CA PHE A 72 -0.47 2.73 18.41
C PHE A 72 -1.02 1.89 19.56
N GLU A 73 -1.45 2.51 20.66
CA GLU A 73 -2.03 1.81 21.81
C GLU A 73 -3.36 1.14 21.45
N GLY A 74 -3.45 -0.19 21.65
CA GLY A 74 -4.67 -0.96 21.38
C GLY A 74 -5.02 -1.07 19.90
N ILE A 75 -4.05 -0.87 19.01
CA ILE A 75 -4.19 -1.00 17.55
C ILE A 75 -3.78 -2.40 17.12
N ASP A 76 -4.60 -3.04 16.27
CA ASP A 76 -4.31 -4.35 15.71
C ASP A 76 -3.38 -4.25 14.50
N THR A 77 -3.67 -3.33 13.58
CA THR A 77 -2.96 -3.19 12.29
C THR A 77 -2.58 -1.74 11.99
N VAL A 78 -1.41 -1.53 11.40
CA VAL A 78 -0.93 -0.23 10.93
C VAL A 78 -0.80 -0.23 9.42
N ILE A 79 -1.38 0.78 8.75
CA ILE A 79 -1.15 1.06 7.33
C ILE A 79 -0.22 2.26 7.24
N HIS A 80 1.03 2.02 6.85
CA HIS A 80 2.05 3.06 6.79
C HIS A 80 2.19 3.63 5.38
N LEU A 81 1.51 4.78 5.16
CA LEU A 81 1.48 5.52 3.89
C LEU A 81 2.26 6.83 3.92
N SER A 82 2.69 7.30 5.11
CA SER A 82 3.46 8.54 5.21
C SER A 82 4.77 8.43 4.47
N ALA A 83 5.01 9.35 3.55
CA ALA A 83 6.26 9.45 2.81
C ALA A 83 6.52 10.89 2.32
N GLU A 84 7.79 11.25 2.20
CA GLU A 84 8.22 12.34 1.32
C GLU A 84 8.26 11.80 -0.11
N ASN A 85 7.40 12.31 -0.96
CA ASN A 85 7.27 11.90 -2.36
C ASN A 85 7.01 13.09 -3.31
N GLN A 86 7.08 14.31 -2.80
CA GLN A 86 6.94 15.53 -3.62
C GLN A 86 8.25 15.85 -4.31
N ASP A 87 9.35 15.88 -3.54
CA ASP A 87 10.71 15.93 -4.07
C ASP A 87 11.41 14.60 -3.81
N VAL A 88 11.35 13.71 -4.79
CA VAL A 88 11.90 12.35 -4.71
C VAL A 88 13.39 12.28 -4.46
N ASN A 89 14.13 13.38 -4.68
CA ASN A 89 15.57 13.50 -4.46
C ASN A 89 15.93 14.41 -3.27
N SER A 90 14.97 14.95 -2.55
CA SER A 90 15.24 15.69 -1.31
C SER A 90 15.91 14.77 -0.29
N TRP A 91 17.19 15.01 0.00
CA TRP A 91 17.91 14.23 1.02
C TRP A 91 17.25 14.36 2.40
N GLU A 92 17.02 15.60 2.84
CA GLU A 92 16.46 15.87 4.17
C GLU A 92 15.04 15.31 4.31
N GLY A 93 14.18 15.50 3.31
CA GLY A 93 12.83 14.98 3.30
C GLY A 93 12.81 13.45 3.39
N ASN A 94 13.61 12.79 2.56
CA ASN A 94 13.73 11.34 2.56
C ASN A 94 14.33 10.82 3.89
N LEU A 95 15.35 11.48 4.43
CA LEU A 95 15.96 11.09 5.70
C LEU A 95 14.99 11.19 6.86
N GLN A 96 14.28 12.32 6.98
CA GLN A 96 13.38 12.55 8.12
C GLN A 96 12.09 11.73 8.05
N ILE A 97 11.50 11.61 6.88
CA ILE A 97 10.18 10.97 6.75
C ILE A 97 10.32 9.49 6.36
N ASN A 98 11.08 9.20 5.30
CA ASN A 98 11.10 7.85 4.73
C ASN A 98 12.06 6.91 5.45
N ILE A 99 13.10 7.42 6.12
CA ILE A 99 14.05 6.59 6.89
C ILE A 99 13.73 6.66 8.36
N LYS A 100 13.88 7.83 8.99
CA LYS A 100 13.64 8.01 10.43
C LYS A 100 12.19 7.78 10.80
N GLY A 101 11.26 8.37 10.04
CA GLY A 101 9.82 8.25 10.28
C GLY A 101 9.34 6.81 10.13
N LEU A 102 9.78 6.10 9.09
CA LEU A 102 9.47 4.68 8.90
C LEU A 102 9.96 3.83 10.08
N ARG A 103 11.23 3.99 10.48
CA ARG A 103 11.78 3.30 11.65
C ARG A 103 10.94 3.59 12.91
N ASN A 104 10.55 4.83 13.11
CA ASN A 104 9.74 5.21 14.25
C ASN A 104 8.37 4.52 14.25
N VAL A 105 7.70 4.45 13.10
CA VAL A 105 6.41 3.75 12.96
C VAL A 105 6.55 2.27 13.25
N PHE A 106 7.56 1.60 12.69
CA PHE A 106 7.80 0.17 12.95
C PHE A 106 8.10 -0.10 14.42
N GLU A 107 8.93 0.73 15.05
CA GLU A 107 9.27 0.58 16.46
C GLU A 107 8.08 0.90 17.38
N ALA A 108 7.30 1.96 17.09
CA ALA A 108 6.09 2.26 17.84
C ALA A 108 5.06 1.13 17.73
N SER A 109 4.93 0.52 16.54
CA SER A 109 4.09 -0.66 16.33
C SER A 109 4.57 -1.85 17.18
N ARG A 110 5.90 -2.12 17.17
CA ARG A 110 6.49 -3.23 17.91
C ARG A 110 6.26 -3.11 19.43
N ILE A 111 6.56 -1.95 20.02
CA ILE A 111 6.46 -1.77 21.49
C ILE A 111 5.01 -1.76 21.99
N ASN A 112 4.03 -1.43 21.11
CA ASN A 112 2.60 -1.47 21.44
C ASN A 112 1.93 -2.81 21.06
N GLY A 113 2.68 -3.80 20.58
CA GLY A 113 2.16 -5.12 20.26
C GLY A 113 1.24 -5.16 19.04
N VAL A 114 1.40 -4.21 18.10
CA VAL A 114 0.70 -4.24 16.81
C VAL A 114 1.05 -5.54 16.09
N LYS A 115 0.02 -6.25 15.63
CA LYS A 115 0.17 -7.57 15.01
C LYS A 115 0.71 -7.48 13.59
N ARG A 116 0.22 -6.50 12.81
CA ARG A 116 0.52 -6.34 11.39
C ARG A 116 0.85 -4.91 11.02
N VAL A 117 1.84 -4.74 10.16
CA VAL A 117 2.12 -3.48 9.47
C VAL A 117 2.06 -3.71 7.96
N ILE A 118 1.21 -2.95 7.29
CA ILE A 118 1.15 -2.86 5.83
C ILE A 118 1.95 -1.63 5.42
N PHE A 119 3.08 -1.85 4.77
CA PHE A 119 3.99 -0.79 4.35
C PHE A 119 3.79 -0.45 2.87
N ALA A 120 3.42 0.78 2.58
CA ALA A 120 3.42 1.28 1.21
C ALA A 120 4.85 1.46 0.71
N SER A 121 5.39 0.41 0.12
CA SER A 121 6.57 0.46 -0.72
C SER A 121 6.23 1.10 -2.06
N SER A 122 7.01 0.91 -3.08
CA SER A 122 6.81 1.54 -4.38
C SER A 122 7.45 0.72 -5.49
N GLY A 123 6.85 0.73 -6.66
CA GLY A 123 7.49 0.28 -7.89
C GLY A 123 8.82 0.98 -8.18
N SER A 124 9.09 2.13 -7.55
CA SER A 124 10.39 2.83 -7.67
C SER A 124 11.58 2.03 -7.14
N THR A 125 11.35 0.98 -6.35
CA THR A 125 12.41 0.08 -5.86
C THR A 125 13.08 -0.71 -6.98
N THR A 126 12.37 -0.98 -8.08
CA THR A 126 12.82 -1.78 -9.23
C THR A 126 12.62 -1.05 -10.56
N LEU A 127 12.69 0.28 -10.57
CA LEU A 127 12.35 1.12 -11.73
C LEU A 127 13.44 1.13 -12.83
N GLY A 128 14.67 0.73 -12.51
CA GLY A 128 15.83 0.81 -13.41
C GLY A 128 15.61 0.21 -14.80
N PRO A 129 15.00 -0.98 -14.94
CA PRO A 129 14.76 -1.56 -16.25
C PRO A 129 13.96 -0.67 -17.22
N GLN A 130 13.04 0.16 -16.73
CA GLN A 130 12.28 1.11 -17.56
C GLN A 130 13.14 2.22 -18.21
N TYR A 131 14.39 2.35 -17.78
CA TYR A 131 15.34 3.34 -18.32
C TYR A 131 16.53 2.70 -19.05
N HIS A 132 16.75 1.38 -18.89
CA HIS A 132 18.02 0.77 -19.27
C HIS A 132 17.87 -0.57 -20.00
N ILE A 133 16.70 -1.19 -20.01
CA ILE A 133 16.49 -2.54 -20.56
C ILE A 133 15.30 -2.55 -21.52
N SER A 134 15.53 -3.00 -22.77
CA SER A 134 14.44 -3.33 -23.71
C SER A 134 13.78 -4.67 -23.26
N PRO A 135 12.44 -4.83 -23.38
CA PRO A 135 11.49 -3.88 -23.95
C PRO A 135 10.85 -2.93 -22.89
N CYS A 136 11.35 -2.93 -21.63
CA CYS A 136 10.79 -2.07 -20.58
C CYS A 136 10.89 -0.58 -20.92
N MET A 137 11.95 -0.19 -21.66
CA MET A 137 12.13 1.18 -22.14
C MET A 137 11.05 1.58 -23.14
N GLU A 138 10.77 0.72 -24.10
CA GLU A 138 9.77 0.93 -25.14
C GLU A 138 8.36 0.97 -24.55
N ILE A 139 8.06 0.10 -23.59
CA ILE A 139 6.80 0.11 -22.85
C ILE A 139 6.61 1.43 -22.11
N ALA A 140 7.63 1.89 -21.39
CA ALA A 140 7.59 3.16 -20.66
C ALA A 140 7.45 4.38 -21.59
N ALA A 141 8.02 4.30 -22.79
CA ALA A 141 7.91 5.32 -23.83
C ALA A 141 6.60 5.26 -24.62
N GLY A 142 5.81 4.17 -24.50
CA GLY A 142 4.60 3.95 -25.29
C GLY A 142 4.86 3.52 -26.73
N GLU A 143 6.06 3.03 -27.00
CA GLU A 143 6.47 2.54 -28.33
C GLU A 143 6.07 1.06 -28.52
N TYR A 144 4.78 0.79 -28.36
CA TYR A 144 4.22 -0.58 -28.26
C TYR A 144 4.41 -1.42 -29.51
N ASP A 145 4.56 -0.81 -30.69
CA ASP A 145 4.88 -1.47 -31.95
C ASP A 145 6.28 -2.10 -31.99
N LYS A 146 7.17 -1.69 -31.06
CA LYS A 146 8.52 -2.24 -30.89
C LYS A 146 8.60 -3.33 -29.83
N VAL A 147 7.53 -3.52 -29.03
CA VAL A 147 7.48 -4.48 -27.93
C VAL A 147 7.16 -5.87 -28.48
N PRO A 148 7.92 -6.94 -28.12
CA PRO A 148 7.61 -8.29 -28.51
C PRO A 148 6.27 -8.77 -27.91
N GLU A 149 5.74 -9.88 -28.40
CA GLU A 149 4.48 -10.44 -27.88
C GLU A 149 4.57 -10.87 -26.41
N THR A 150 5.77 -11.23 -25.94
CA THR A 150 6.06 -11.59 -24.55
C THR A 150 7.37 -10.97 -24.10
N TRP A 151 7.47 -10.65 -22.83
CA TRP A 151 8.69 -10.10 -22.20
C TRP A 151 8.82 -10.57 -20.76
N ASP A 152 10.04 -10.49 -20.21
CA ASP A 152 10.31 -10.80 -18.82
C ASP A 152 9.72 -9.71 -17.92
N MET A 153 8.96 -10.13 -16.91
CA MET A 153 8.29 -9.27 -15.96
C MET A 153 9.15 -9.11 -14.70
N LEU A 154 8.99 -7.97 -14.03
CA LEU A 154 9.57 -7.73 -12.71
C LEU A 154 8.62 -8.30 -11.65
N ASP A 155 9.15 -9.14 -10.79
CA ASP A 155 8.47 -9.79 -9.68
C ASP A 155 9.01 -9.35 -8.30
N GLU A 156 8.53 -9.97 -7.22
CA GLU A 156 8.96 -9.70 -5.86
C GLU A 156 10.45 -10.05 -5.62
N ASN A 157 11.03 -10.96 -6.41
CA ASN A 157 12.43 -11.41 -6.33
C ASN A 157 13.37 -10.58 -7.21
N SER A 158 12.84 -9.70 -8.03
CA SER A 158 13.63 -8.85 -8.92
C SER A 158 14.58 -7.95 -8.12
N PRO A 159 15.86 -7.80 -8.56
CA PRO A 159 16.86 -7.00 -7.84
C PRO A 159 16.40 -5.55 -7.65
N TYR A 160 16.69 -4.96 -6.49
CA TYR A 160 16.54 -3.53 -6.31
C TYR A 160 17.37 -2.75 -7.34
N TRP A 161 16.69 -1.88 -8.06
CA TRP A 161 17.32 -0.96 -9.00
C TRP A 161 16.61 0.39 -9.00
N PRO A 162 16.65 1.11 -7.86
CA PRO A 162 16.04 2.43 -7.76
C PRO A 162 16.80 3.46 -8.61
N THR A 163 16.09 4.46 -9.13
CA THR A 163 16.64 5.54 -9.96
C THR A 163 16.60 6.90 -9.26
N ASN A 164 16.13 6.95 -8.02
CA ASN A 164 16.06 8.17 -7.20
C ASN A 164 16.15 7.83 -5.70
N LEU A 165 16.37 8.83 -4.85
CA LEU A 165 16.49 8.64 -3.40
C LEU A 165 15.20 8.08 -2.77
N TYR A 166 14.03 8.47 -3.26
CA TYR A 166 12.75 7.92 -2.80
C TYR A 166 12.71 6.40 -2.96
N GLY A 167 13.06 5.89 -4.16
CA GLY A 167 13.14 4.45 -4.42
C GLY A 167 14.13 3.73 -3.50
N VAL A 168 15.30 4.35 -3.23
CA VAL A 168 16.29 3.83 -2.27
C VAL A 168 15.68 3.70 -0.88
N THR A 169 14.94 4.72 -0.41
CA THR A 169 14.31 4.67 0.93
C THR A 169 13.18 3.66 1.02
N LYS A 170 12.47 3.39 -0.09
CA LYS A 170 11.46 2.34 -0.13
C LYS A 170 12.08 0.95 -0.08
N ALA A 171 13.18 0.70 -0.79
CA ALA A 171 13.96 -0.53 -0.68
C ALA A 171 14.52 -0.73 0.75
N PHE A 172 15.06 0.32 1.38
CA PHE A 172 15.43 0.31 2.79
C PHE A 172 14.27 -0.14 3.68
N GLY A 173 13.04 0.34 3.40
CA GLY A 173 11.84 -0.03 4.14
C GLY A 173 11.49 -1.51 4.02
N GLU A 174 11.59 -2.11 2.84
CA GLU A 174 11.34 -3.54 2.61
C GLU A 174 12.37 -4.40 3.38
N VAL A 175 13.65 -4.02 3.34
CA VAL A 175 14.71 -4.71 4.10
C VAL A 175 14.48 -4.59 5.62
N MET A 176 14.09 -3.41 6.10
CA MET A 176 13.76 -3.21 7.51
C MET A 176 12.51 -4.01 7.92
N ALA A 177 11.47 -4.05 7.09
CA ALA A 177 10.27 -4.84 7.34
C ALA A 177 10.61 -6.33 7.49
N ARG A 178 11.48 -6.88 6.63
CA ARG A 178 11.96 -8.26 6.76
C ARG A 178 12.62 -8.51 8.11
N MET A 179 13.47 -7.60 8.58
CA MET A 179 14.12 -7.70 9.89
C MET A 179 13.10 -7.68 11.02
N TYR A 180 12.09 -6.77 10.99
CA TYR A 180 11.05 -6.74 12.03
C TYR A 180 10.20 -8.02 12.04
N ALA A 181 9.95 -8.61 10.88
CA ALA A 181 9.25 -9.89 10.79
C ALA A 181 10.07 -11.04 11.39
N SER A 182 11.36 -11.17 11.04
CA SER A 182 12.22 -12.28 11.49
C SER A 182 12.59 -12.16 12.97
N GLU A 183 12.97 -10.95 13.44
CA GLU A 183 13.48 -10.76 14.78
C GLU A 183 12.41 -10.50 15.84
N HIS A 184 11.25 -9.99 15.43
CA HIS A 184 10.19 -9.59 16.35
C HIS A 184 8.86 -10.33 16.12
N GLY A 185 8.78 -11.22 15.12
CA GLY A 185 7.59 -12.03 14.83
C GLY A 185 6.37 -11.22 14.37
N MET A 186 6.57 -9.98 13.92
CA MET A 186 5.50 -9.14 13.39
C MET A 186 5.07 -9.61 11.99
N SER A 187 3.80 -9.41 11.63
CA SER A 187 3.37 -9.55 10.23
C SER A 187 3.69 -8.24 9.49
N MET A 188 4.59 -8.29 8.51
CA MET A 188 5.07 -7.15 7.75
C MET A 188 4.80 -7.38 6.26
N ILE A 189 3.83 -6.67 5.69
CA ILE A 189 3.44 -6.78 4.28
C ILE A 189 3.88 -5.52 3.54
N CYS A 190 4.71 -5.68 2.53
CA CYS A 190 5.23 -4.59 1.70
C CYS A 190 4.49 -4.55 0.37
N LEU A 191 3.94 -3.39 0.00
CA LEU A 191 3.22 -3.20 -1.26
C LEU A 191 4.04 -2.29 -2.19
N ARG A 192 4.61 -2.83 -3.24
CA ARG A 192 5.24 -2.07 -4.34
C ARG A 192 4.14 -1.47 -5.21
N ILE A 193 3.54 -0.40 -4.70
CA ILE A 193 2.45 0.30 -5.36
C ILE A 193 2.94 0.89 -6.68
N GLY A 194 2.14 0.70 -7.73
CA GLY A 194 2.43 1.14 -9.09
C GLY A 194 2.47 2.66 -9.26
N ALA A 195 1.98 3.16 -10.39
CA ALA A 195 2.05 4.57 -10.71
C ALA A 195 1.25 5.44 -9.72
N ARG A 196 1.77 6.65 -9.50
CA ARG A 196 1.19 7.61 -8.57
C ARG A 196 -0.26 7.94 -8.94
N LEU A 197 -1.18 7.59 -8.05
CA LEU A 197 -2.56 8.02 -8.12
C LEU A 197 -2.66 9.48 -7.64
N LYS A 198 -3.10 10.36 -8.51
CA LYS A 198 -3.48 11.74 -8.17
C LYS A 198 -4.93 11.94 -8.57
N GLY A 199 -5.69 12.67 -7.78
CA GLY A 199 -7.01 13.28 -8.05
C GLY A 199 -7.97 12.63 -9.06
N SER A 200 -7.48 12.17 -10.19
CA SER A 200 -8.20 11.36 -11.16
C SER A 200 -7.80 9.89 -11.06
N ASN A 201 -8.78 9.00 -11.07
CA ASN A 201 -8.57 7.54 -11.13
C ASN A 201 -8.19 7.11 -12.55
N ARG A 202 -7.15 7.73 -13.13
CA ARG A 202 -6.64 7.47 -14.50
C ARG A 202 -5.14 7.72 -14.58
N PRO A 203 -4.42 7.02 -15.50
CA PRO A 203 -3.04 7.37 -15.77
C PRO A 203 -2.95 8.80 -16.34
N GLU A 204 -1.89 9.53 -15.97
CA GLU A 204 -1.70 10.93 -16.39
C GLU A 204 -0.73 11.05 -17.57
N THR A 205 0.07 10.02 -17.82
CA THR A 205 1.09 9.98 -18.89
C THR A 205 1.24 8.55 -19.40
N THR A 206 1.82 8.39 -20.58
CA THR A 206 2.14 7.09 -21.17
C THR A 206 2.97 6.21 -20.23
N SER A 207 3.99 6.78 -19.58
CA SER A 207 4.83 6.04 -18.64
C SER A 207 4.10 5.54 -17.39
N HIS A 208 2.92 6.05 -17.10
CA HIS A 208 2.07 5.57 -16.00
C HIS A 208 1.15 4.40 -16.40
N MET A 209 1.01 4.12 -17.70
CA MET A 209 0.07 3.10 -18.19
C MET A 209 0.37 1.73 -17.61
N GLY A 210 1.60 1.26 -17.74
CA GLY A 210 2.01 -0.07 -17.24
C GLY A 210 1.99 -0.20 -15.72
N GLY A 211 2.19 0.91 -15.02
CA GLY A 211 2.15 0.95 -13.56
C GLY A 211 0.81 1.40 -12.97
N TYR A 212 -0.23 1.62 -13.78
CA TYR A 212 -1.52 2.11 -13.30
C TYR A 212 -2.11 1.17 -12.25
N LEU A 213 -2.67 1.78 -11.21
CA LEU A 213 -3.45 1.12 -10.17
C LEU A 213 -4.72 1.93 -9.94
N SER A 214 -5.88 1.34 -10.14
CA SER A 214 -7.15 2.00 -9.87
C SER A 214 -7.41 2.16 -8.38
N PHE A 215 -8.35 3.02 -8.02
CA PHE A 215 -8.77 3.18 -6.63
C PHE A 215 -9.40 1.90 -6.08
N ASP A 216 -10.25 1.24 -6.85
CA ASP A 216 -10.96 0.04 -6.43
C ASP A 216 -10.02 -1.15 -6.28
N ASP A 217 -9.08 -1.35 -7.21
CA ASP A 217 -8.04 -2.38 -7.10
C ASP A 217 -7.09 -2.11 -5.92
N CYS A 218 -6.79 -0.83 -5.64
CA CYS A 218 -6.01 -0.44 -4.46
C CYS A 218 -6.75 -0.77 -3.16
N VAL A 219 -8.04 -0.46 -3.08
CA VAL A 219 -8.87 -0.79 -1.90
C VAL A 219 -8.99 -2.30 -1.73
N GLN A 220 -9.17 -3.06 -2.83
CA GLN A 220 -9.16 -4.53 -2.79
C GLN A 220 -7.87 -5.05 -2.18
N MET A 221 -6.71 -4.60 -2.65
CA MET A 221 -5.41 -5.02 -2.11
C MET A 221 -5.26 -4.69 -0.63
N MET A 222 -5.68 -3.50 -0.20
CA MET A 222 -5.63 -3.12 1.23
C MET A 222 -6.52 -4.03 2.08
N ASP A 223 -7.73 -4.36 1.63
CA ASP A 223 -8.64 -5.29 2.34
C ASP A 223 -8.05 -6.70 2.46
N LEU A 224 -7.46 -7.21 1.39
CA LEU A 224 -6.78 -8.50 1.36
C LEU A 224 -5.58 -8.55 2.33
N CYS A 225 -4.79 -7.48 2.39
CA CYS A 225 -3.69 -7.38 3.34
C CYS A 225 -4.16 -7.28 4.79
N LEU A 226 -5.23 -6.53 5.06
CA LEU A 226 -5.82 -6.42 6.39
C LEU A 226 -6.36 -7.77 6.87
N SER A 227 -7.05 -8.51 6.00
CA SER A 227 -7.65 -9.81 6.29
C SER A 227 -6.72 -11.02 6.08
N ALA A 228 -5.46 -10.80 5.68
CA ALA A 228 -4.51 -11.88 5.45
C ALA A 228 -4.32 -12.76 6.69
N PRO A 229 -4.04 -14.06 6.54
CA PRO A 229 -3.87 -14.96 7.67
C PRO A 229 -2.68 -14.55 8.56
N ASP A 230 -2.77 -14.83 9.86
CA ASP A 230 -1.70 -14.52 10.82
C ASP A 230 -0.39 -15.27 10.53
N SER A 231 -0.43 -16.33 9.75
CA SER A 231 0.75 -17.06 9.27
C SER A 231 1.57 -16.29 8.25
N LEU A 232 1.00 -15.28 7.58
CA LEU A 232 1.74 -14.42 6.66
C LEU A 232 2.59 -13.43 7.47
N ARG A 233 3.86 -13.80 7.70
CA ARG A 233 4.78 -13.02 8.53
C ARG A 233 5.52 -11.95 7.74
N PHE A 234 5.94 -12.26 6.53
CA PHE A 234 6.59 -11.28 5.65
C PHE A 234 6.27 -11.62 4.22
N ASP A 235 5.88 -10.60 3.47
CA ASP A 235 5.83 -10.70 2.02
C ASP A 235 5.95 -9.34 1.34
N THR A 236 6.25 -9.38 0.03
CA THR A 236 6.32 -8.19 -0.83
C THR A 236 5.51 -8.45 -2.10
N PHE A 237 4.59 -7.56 -2.43
CA PHE A 237 3.72 -7.70 -3.58
C PHE A 237 3.85 -6.51 -4.52
N ASP A 238 3.99 -6.77 -5.82
CA ASP A 238 3.78 -5.75 -6.84
C ASP A 238 2.27 -5.52 -7.01
N VAL A 239 1.85 -4.25 -6.99
CA VAL A 239 0.43 -3.86 -6.94
C VAL A 239 0.11 -2.92 -8.11
N VAL A 240 -0.48 -3.48 -9.14
CA VAL A 240 -0.96 -2.78 -10.34
C VAL A 240 -2.31 -3.34 -10.74
N SER A 241 -3.09 -2.57 -11.50
CA SER A 241 -4.31 -3.04 -12.17
C SER A 241 -3.99 -4.01 -13.31
N ASN A 242 -5.00 -4.53 -13.99
CA ASN A 242 -4.85 -5.54 -15.05
C ASN A 242 -4.40 -4.91 -16.39
N ASN A 243 -3.27 -4.20 -16.37
CA ASN A 243 -2.75 -3.43 -17.49
C ASN A 243 -2.06 -4.32 -18.53
N LYS A 244 -2.42 -4.18 -19.81
CA LYS A 244 -1.80 -4.92 -20.92
C LYS A 244 -0.28 -4.66 -20.99
N TRP A 245 0.14 -3.42 -20.85
CA TRP A 245 1.53 -2.98 -21.04
C TRP A 245 2.28 -2.82 -19.72
N THR A 246 2.04 -3.73 -18.77
CA THR A 246 2.79 -3.73 -17.51
C THR A 246 4.13 -4.46 -17.65
N VAL A 247 5.09 -4.04 -16.87
CA VAL A 247 6.36 -4.75 -16.64
C VAL A 247 6.40 -5.40 -15.26
N ARG A 248 5.27 -5.35 -14.52
CA ARG A 248 5.17 -5.86 -13.15
C ARG A 248 4.31 -7.09 -13.11
N ASP A 249 4.86 -8.16 -12.56
CA ASP A 249 4.14 -9.39 -12.31
C ASP A 249 3.39 -9.31 -10.97
N ASN A 250 2.09 -9.46 -11.00
CA ASN A 250 1.26 -9.56 -9.81
C ASN A 250 0.76 -10.99 -9.54
N THR A 251 1.35 -11.99 -10.20
CA THR A 251 0.99 -13.41 -10.03
C THR A 251 1.12 -13.84 -8.59
N HIS A 252 2.22 -13.46 -7.92
CA HIS A 252 2.42 -13.75 -6.50
C HIS A 252 1.31 -13.19 -5.61
N ALA A 253 0.86 -11.96 -5.86
CA ALA A 253 -0.26 -11.36 -5.14
C ALA A 253 -1.59 -12.11 -5.38
N ARG A 254 -1.80 -12.64 -6.59
CA ARG A 254 -2.97 -13.45 -6.93
C ARG A 254 -2.95 -14.80 -6.20
N GLU A 255 -1.80 -15.45 -6.15
CA GLU A 255 -1.64 -16.77 -5.54
C GLU A 255 -1.73 -16.74 -4.02
N VAL A 256 -1.15 -15.72 -3.38
CA VAL A 256 -1.04 -15.63 -1.91
C VAL A 256 -2.23 -14.92 -1.27
N LEU A 257 -2.78 -13.90 -1.93
CA LEU A 257 -3.83 -13.03 -1.37
C LEU A 257 -5.15 -13.09 -2.14
N ASP A 258 -5.27 -13.89 -3.20
CA ASP A 258 -6.43 -13.88 -4.12
C ASP A 258 -6.66 -12.50 -4.77
N TYR A 259 -5.60 -11.70 -4.97
CA TYR A 259 -5.72 -10.39 -5.61
C TYR A 259 -6.22 -10.53 -7.04
N ASN A 260 -7.36 -9.94 -7.33
CA ASN A 260 -8.01 -10.03 -8.65
C ASN A 260 -8.39 -8.63 -9.16
N PRO A 261 -7.41 -7.85 -9.66
CA PRO A 261 -7.66 -6.51 -10.18
C PRO A 261 -8.64 -6.54 -11.36
N GLN A 262 -9.58 -5.62 -11.37
CA GLN A 262 -10.66 -5.56 -12.36
C GLN A 262 -10.46 -4.45 -13.38
N ASP A 263 -9.72 -3.40 -13.02
CA ASP A 263 -9.51 -2.24 -13.86
C ASP A 263 -8.24 -2.37 -14.72
N SER A 264 -8.15 -1.54 -15.74
CA SER A 264 -7.02 -1.47 -16.66
C SER A 264 -6.80 -0.04 -17.14
N SER A 265 -5.56 0.29 -17.48
CA SER A 265 -5.20 1.49 -18.23
C SER A 265 -5.51 1.40 -19.73
N ASP A 266 -5.91 0.22 -20.22
CA ASP A 266 -6.13 -0.03 -21.64
C ASP A 266 -7.25 0.85 -22.19
N GLY A 267 -6.99 1.47 -23.36
CA GLY A 267 -7.93 2.42 -23.96
C GLY A 267 -7.87 3.85 -23.39
N CYS A 268 -7.03 4.13 -22.39
CA CYS A 268 -6.72 5.51 -22.01
C CYS A 268 -5.91 6.20 -23.11
N SER A 269 -6.27 7.44 -23.42
CA SER A 269 -5.56 8.33 -24.35
C SER A 269 -5.27 9.66 -23.66
N PHE A 270 -4.15 10.30 -24.02
CA PHE A 270 -3.68 11.58 -23.49
C PHE A 270 -3.76 12.69 -24.53
#